data_8e9e67c4962fd504947b5a205fa3b77f
#
_entry.id   8e9e67c4962fd504947b5a205fa3b77f
#
_cell.length_a   1.000
_cell.length_b   1.000
_cell.length_c   1.000
_cell.angle_alpha   90.00
_cell.angle_beta   90.00
_cell.angle_gamma   90.00
#
_symmetry.space_group_name_H-M   'P 1'
#
loop_
_entity.id
_entity.type
_entity.pdbx_description
1 polymer ?
#
loop_
_entity_poly.entity_id
_entity_poly.type
_entity_poly.pdbx_seq_one_letter_code
_entity_poly.pdbx_strand_id
1 'polypeptide(L)'
;DDVPQFITRLILKQIDELCKMFEFAIYHDKIDNIKEFNMFELIAILNKERSKYLNEHPEIIKYPVDQDLLNEVCTYESMIDELPSVVKDDIVATPYIILKDHQDHVYFSINWHVGLPTTFPPHLDFVHVEEEENLVNLVPIQIFYKYVEKIMYEIKDGSIGIKIRYLNENGSLKAKKFIKKMRKSVLSTYNYEVIKITDLIEK
;
A
#
# COMPACT_ATOMS: atom_id res chain seq x y z
N ASP A 1 -18.15 -8.64 -6.74
CA ASP A 1 -18.67 -7.37 -6.24
C ASP A 1 -17.73 -6.24 -6.67
N ASP A 2 -18.17 -5.49 -7.71
CA ASP A 2 -17.40 -4.45 -8.39
C ASP A 2 -17.40 -3.09 -7.64
N VAL A 3 -17.48 -3.10 -6.32
CA VAL A 3 -17.45 -1.85 -5.56
C VAL A 3 -16.01 -1.40 -5.41
N PRO A 4 -15.62 -0.22 -5.95
CA PRO A 4 -14.29 0.33 -5.76
C PRO A 4 -13.92 0.38 -4.28
N GLN A 5 -12.68 0.04 -3.93
CA GLN A 5 -12.23 -0.05 -2.53
C GLN A 5 -12.47 1.23 -1.72
N PHE A 6 -12.37 2.40 -2.36
CA PHE A 6 -12.65 3.67 -1.68
C PHE A 6 -14.12 3.79 -1.25
N ILE A 7 -15.07 3.25 -2.03
CA ILE A 7 -16.50 3.23 -1.67
C ILE A 7 -16.73 2.27 -0.49
N THR A 8 -16.10 1.09 -0.53
CA THR A 8 -16.15 0.15 0.60
C THR A 8 -15.64 0.81 1.89
N ARG A 9 -14.51 1.52 1.84
CA ARG A 9 -13.99 2.27 2.99
C ARG A 9 -14.92 3.38 3.46
N LEU A 10 -15.52 4.13 2.52
CA LEU A 10 -16.52 5.16 2.87
C LEU A 10 -17.71 4.55 3.60
N ILE A 11 -18.23 3.42 3.10
CA ILE A 11 -19.34 2.72 3.75
C ILE A 11 -18.95 2.24 5.14
N LEU A 12 -17.77 1.63 5.29
CA LEU A 12 -17.29 1.16 6.59
C LEU A 12 -17.09 2.30 7.59
N LYS A 13 -16.58 3.47 7.16
CA LYS A 13 -16.48 4.66 8.00
C LYS A 13 -17.85 5.15 8.45
N GLN A 14 -18.84 5.20 7.58
CA GLN A 14 -20.22 5.60 7.94
C GLN A 14 -20.85 4.59 8.91
N ILE A 15 -20.60 3.31 8.74
CA ILE A 15 -21.05 2.28 9.68
C ILE A 15 -20.39 2.47 11.05
N ASP A 16 -19.07 2.72 11.09
CA ASP A 16 -18.33 2.98 12.34
C ASP A 16 -18.89 4.20 13.08
N GLU A 17 -19.12 5.30 12.37
CA GLU A 17 -19.74 6.51 12.95
C GLU A 17 -21.14 6.24 13.52
N LEU A 18 -21.98 5.50 12.78
CA LEU A 18 -23.32 5.13 13.25
C LEU A 18 -23.24 4.22 14.48
N CYS A 19 -22.37 3.23 14.48
CA CYS A 19 -22.19 2.33 15.62
C CYS A 19 -21.74 3.09 16.87
N LYS A 20 -20.80 4.03 16.73
CA LYS A 20 -20.34 4.88 17.83
C LYS A 20 -21.42 5.83 18.32
N MET A 21 -22.19 6.44 17.42
CA MET A 21 -23.24 7.41 17.75
C MET A 21 -24.41 6.75 18.52
N PHE A 22 -24.77 5.53 18.16
CA PHE A 22 -25.95 4.85 18.70
C PHE A 22 -25.59 3.68 19.63
N GLU A 23 -24.30 3.48 19.93
CA GLU A 23 -23.81 2.34 20.73
C GLU A 23 -24.25 0.99 20.15
N PHE A 24 -24.27 0.87 18.82
CA PHE A 24 -24.63 -0.37 18.14
C PHE A 24 -23.46 -1.33 18.07
N ALA A 25 -23.76 -2.60 18.26
CA ALA A 25 -22.87 -3.71 17.95
C ALA A 25 -23.23 -4.29 16.58
N ILE A 26 -22.25 -4.86 15.90
CA ILE A 26 -22.43 -5.53 14.62
C ILE A 26 -22.40 -7.03 14.79
N TYR A 27 -23.30 -7.69 14.11
CA TYR A 27 -23.23 -9.13 13.85
C TYR A 27 -22.78 -9.39 12.41
N HIS A 28 -21.79 -10.23 12.24
CA HIS A 28 -21.38 -10.75 10.96
C HIS A 28 -21.28 -12.27 11.06
N ASP A 29 -21.74 -13.01 10.05
CA ASP A 29 -21.80 -14.47 10.04
C ASP A 29 -20.46 -15.19 10.23
N LYS A 30 -19.34 -14.49 9.97
CA LYS A 30 -17.97 -14.97 10.17
C LYS A 30 -17.32 -14.47 11.46
N ILE A 31 -18.07 -13.77 12.29
CA ILE A 31 -17.66 -13.33 13.63
C ILE A 31 -18.58 -14.02 14.63
N ASP A 32 -18.02 -14.93 15.41
CA ASP A 32 -18.79 -15.81 16.31
C ASP A 32 -19.61 -15.08 17.41
N ASN A 33 -19.41 -13.77 17.59
CA ASN A 33 -20.09 -13.00 18.62
C ASN A 33 -20.48 -11.62 18.09
N ILE A 34 -21.54 -11.06 18.70
CA ILE A 34 -21.87 -9.66 18.56
C ILE A 34 -20.79 -8.83 19.27
N LYS A 35 -20.10 -7.98 18.52
CA LYS A 35 -19.00 -7.14 19.02
C LYS A 35 -19.22 -5.67 18.66
N GLU A 36 -18.50 -4.81 19.35
CA GLU A 36 -18.30 -3.45 18.86
C GLU A 36 -17.72 -3.48 17.43
N PHE A 37 -18.12 -2.50 16.62
CA PHE A 37 -17.61 -2.38 15.26
C PHE A 37 -16.09 -2.18 15.29
N ASN A 38 -15.38 -3.02 14.56
CA ASN A 38 -13.95 -2.90 14.33
C ASN A 38 -13.67 -2.95 12.84
N MET A 39 -13.31 -1.81 12.27
CA MET A 39 -13.04 -1.68 10.85
C MET A 39 -11.89 -2.58 10.38
N PHE A 40 -10.82 -2.71 11.19
CA PHE A 40 -9.68 -3.57 10.85
C PHE A 40 -10.08 -5.05 10.81
N GLU A 41 -10.93 -5.51 11.72
CA GLU A 41 -11.43 -6.90 11.72
C GLU A 41 -12.25 -7.19 10.45
N LEU A 42 -13.10 -6.26 10.03
CA LEU A 42 -13.85 -6.39 8.78
C LEU A 42 -12.94 -6.33 7.54
N ILE A 43 -11.98 -5.42 7.50
CA ILE A 43 -10.99 -5.36 6.41
C ILE A 43 -10.21 -6.68 6.34
N ALA A 44 -9.81 -7.26 7.47
CA ALA A 44 -9.14 -8.55 7.51
C ALA A 44 -10.01 -9.68 6.96
N ILE A 45 -11.30 -9.71 7.28
CA ILE A 45 -12.26 -10.67 6.72
C ILE A 45 -12.39 -10.50 5.19
N LEU A 46 -12.58 -9.26 4.72
CA LEU A 46 -12.70 -8.97 3.29
C LEU A 46 -11.42 -9.36 2.52
N ASN A 47 -10.25 -9.09 3.10
CA ASN A 47 -8.98 -9.49 2.51
C ASN A 47 -8.85 -11.01 2.43
N LYS A 48 -9.27 -11.73 3.48
CA LYS A 48 -9.26 -13.20 3.49
C LYS A 48 -10.20 -13.79 2.44
N GLU A 49 -11.40 -13.24 2.29
CA GLU A 49 -12.34 -13.70 1.27
C GLU A 49 -11.83 -13.41 -0.14
N ARG A 50 -11.23 -12.23 -0.36
CA ARG A 50 -10.59 -11.90 -1.64
C ARG A 50 -9.44 -12.86 -1.95
N SER A 51 -8.56 -13.12 -0.97
CA SER A 51 -7.44 -14.05 -1.14
C SER A 51 -7.95 -15.45 -1.52
N LYS A 52 -8.99 -15.92 -0.84
CA LYS A 52 -9.64 -17.19 -1.18
C LYS A 52 -10.17 -17.18 -2.61
N TYR A 53 -10.89 -16.12 -3.01
CA TYR A 53 -11.45 -16.00 -4.36
C TYR A 53 -10.36 -15.99 -5.44
N LEU A 54 -9.27 -15.23 -5.26
CA LEU A 54 -8.15 -15.22 -6.20
C LEU A 54 -7.44 -16.57 -6.29
N ASN A 55 -7.36 -17.32 -5.18
CA ASN A 55 -6.79 -18.68 -5.18
C ASN A 55 -7.67 -19.69 -5.93
N GLU A 56 -8.99 -19.54 -5.85
CA GLU A 56 -9.95 -20.39 -6.55
C GLU A 56 -10.07 -20.01 -8.04
N HIS A 57 -9.73 -18.78 -8.43
CA HIS A 57 -9.86 -18.22 -9.77
C HIS A 57 -8.58 -17.55 -10.28
N PRO A 58 -7.45 -18.28 -10.40
CA PRO A 58 -6.19 -17.71 -10.86
C PRO A 58 -6.27 -17.17 -12.30
N GLU A 59 -7.20 -17.66 -13.11
CA GLU A 59 -7.43 -17.24 -14.49
C GLU A 59 -7.84 -15.78 -14.65
N ILE A 60 -8.36 -15.15 -13.60
CA ILE A 60 -8.75 -13.73 -13.65
C ILE A 60 -7.57 -12.77 -13.51
N ILE A 61 -6.39 -13.25 -13.15
CA ILE A 61 -5.20 -12.43 -13.05
C ILE A 61 -4.65 -12.22 -14.47
N LYS A 62 -4.75 -11.00 -14.95
CA LYS A 62 -4.44 -10.66 -16.34
C LYS A 62 -2.95 -10.67 -16.68
N TYR A 63 -2.11 -10.33 -15.73
CA TYR A 63 -0.66 -10.23 -15.91
C TYR A 63 0.06 -11.28 -15.05
N PRO A 64 1.32 -11.64 -15.37
CA PRO A 64 2.09 -12.64 -14.62
C PRO A 64 2.54 -12.06 -13.25
N VAL A 65 1.57 -11.87 -12.36
CA VAL A 65 1.78 -11.41 -10.98
C VAL A 65 1.52 -12.56 -10.02
N ASP A 66 2.41 -12.73 -9.07
CA ASP A 66 2.24 -13.73 -8.02
C ASP A 66 0.99 -13.40 -7.17
N GLN A 67 0.21 -14.41 -6.85
CA GLN A 67 -1.05 -14.27 -6.11
C GLN A 67 -0.86 -13.74 -4.69
N ASP A 68 0.17 -14.24 -3.99
CA ASP A 68 0.43 -13.81 -2.60
C ASP A 68 0.87 -12.33 -2.61
N LEU A 69 1.71 -11.96 -3.58
CA LEU A 69 2.10 -10.57 -3.80
C LEU A 69 0.88 -9.68 -4.07
N LEU A 70 -0.01 -10.09 -4.97
CA LEU A 70 -1.23 -9.33 -5.28
C LEU A 70 -2.13 -9.18 -4.04
N ASN A 71 -2.25 -10.22 -3.21
CA ASN A 71 -2.98 -10.16 -1.96
C ASN A 71 -2.37 -9.17 -0.97
N GLU A 72 -1.04 -9.14 -0.82
CA GLU A 72 -0.36 -8.19 0.06
C GLU A 72 -0.50 -6.75 -0.43
N VAL A 73 -0.38 -6.51 -1.75
CA VAL A 73 -0.62 -5.21 -2.38
C VAL A 73 -2.03 -4.72 -2.09
N CYS A 74 -3.04 -5.56 -2.34
CA CYS A 74 -4.43 -5.22 -2.07
C CYS A 74 -4.71 -5.00 -0.58
N THR A 75 -4.04 -5.75 0.30
CA THR A 75 -4.16 -5.58 1.76
C THR A 75 -3.63 -4.21 2.17
N TYR A 76 -2.44 -3.82 1.70
CA TYR A 76 -1.89 -2.49 1.97
C TYR A 76 -2.82 -1.38 1.47
N GLU A 77 -3.30 -1.46 0.21
CA GLU A 77 -4.21 -0.47 -0.37
C GLU A 77 -5.52 -0.35 0.42
N SER A 78 -6.02 -1.45 0.99
CA SER A 78 -7.23 -1.42 1.80
C SER A 78 -7.07 -0.71 3.14
N MET A 79 -5.84 -0.58 3.63
CA MET A 79 -5.51 -0.03 4.95
C MET A 79 -4.85 1.35 4.90
N ILE A 80 -4.59 1.89 3.72
CA ILE A 80 -3.75 3.08 3.52
C ILE A 80 -4.19 4.29 4.34
N ASP A 81 -5.50 4.50 4.48
CA ASP A 81 -6.06 5.64 5.23
C ASP A 81 -5.90 5.50 6.75
N GLU A 82 -5.70 4.27 7.24
CA GLU A 82 -5.60 3.96 8.67
C GLU A 82 -4.14 3.95 9.16
N LEU A 83 -3.18 3.79 8.26
CA LEU A 83 -1.77 3.69 8.61
C LEU A 83 -1.24 4.88 9.42
N PRO A 84 -1.61 6.15 9.13
CA PRO A 84 -1.17 7.27 9.95
C PRO A 84 -1.61 7.16 11.41
N SER A 85 -2.81 6.65 11.67
CA SER A 85 -3.34 6.48 13.03
C SER A 85 -2.61 5.39 13.82
N VAL A 86 -2.17 4.33 13.13
CA VAL A 86 -1.43 3.21 13.71
C VAL A 86 -0.02 3.62 14.12
N VAL A 87 0.65 4.42 13.30
CA VAL A 87 2.05 4.83 13.54
C VAL A 87 2.16 5.93 14.59
N LYS A 88 1.08 6.69 14.82
CA LYS A 88 1.04 7.86 15.72
C LYS A 88 2.07 8.95 15.39
N ASP A 89 2.57 8.96 14.17
CA ASP A 89 3.43 9.96 13.60
C ASP A 89 2.70 10.63 12.43
N ASP A 90 3.04 11.87 12.11
CA ASP A 90 2.53 12.57 10.92
C ASP A 90 3.18 11.99 9.67
N ILE A 91 2.75 10.79 9.27
CA ILE A 91 3.24 10.11 8.07
C ILE A 91 2.26 10.22 6.92
N VAL A 92 2.80 10.26 5.71
CA VAL A 92 2.04 10.15 4.48
C VAL A 92 2.01 8.69 4.05
N ALA A 93 0.83 8.09 4.06
CA ALA A 93 0.63 6.78 3.46
C ALA A 93 0.39 6.97 1.96
N THR A 94 1.28 6.43 1.12
CA THR A 94 1.23 6.58 -0.33
C THR A 94 0.71 5.31 -1.00
N PRO A 95 -0.23 5.43 -1.97
CA PRO A 95 -0.71 4.28 -2.73
C PRO A 95 0.38 3.70 -3.63
N TYR A 96 0.21 2.46 -4.04
CA TYR A 96 1.03 1.89 -5.09
C TYR A 96 0.82 2.62 -6.43
N ILE A 97 1.92 2.79 -7.14
CA ILE A 97 1.94 3.10 -8.56
C ILE A 97 2.36 1.83 -9.27
N ILE A 98 1.49 1.29 -10.09
CA ILE A 98 1.75 0.04 -10.81
C ILE A 98 2.25 0.41 -12.20
N LEU A 99 3.42 -0.09 -12.53
CA LEU A 99 4.10 0.14 -13.79
C LEU A 99 4.08 -1.14 -14.62
N LYS A 100 3.88 -0.99 -15.91
CA LYS A 100 3.93 -2.09 -16.88
C LYS A 100 4.94 -1.76 -17.98
N ASP A 101 5.81 -2.69 -18.34
CA ASP A 101 6.71 -2.55 -19.46
C ASP A 101 6.10 -3.06 -20.79
N HIS A 102 6.86 -2.96 -21.88
CA HIS A 102 6.43 -3.41 -23.22
C HIS A 102 6.30 -4.93 -23.37
N GLN A 103 6.77 -5.71 -22.38
CA GLN A 103 6.69 -7.16 -22.33
C GLN A 103 5.60 -7.64 -21.39
N ASP A 104 4.72 -6.72 -20.94
CA ASP A 104 3.65 -6.95 -19.96
C ASP A 104 4.16 -7.38 -18.57
N HIS A 105 5.42 -7.15 -18.22
CA HIS A 105 5.88 -7.30 -16.86
C HIS A 105 5.37 -6.16 -16.00
N VAL A 106 4.90 -6.50 -14.81
CA VAL A 106 4.32 -5.57 -13.84
C VAL A 106 5.32 -5.31 -12.72
N TYR A 107 5.45 -4.04 -12.36
CA TYR A 107 6.34 -3.57 -11.30
C TYR A 107 5.56 -2.69 -10.33
N PHE A 108 5.90 -2.77 -9.06
CA PHE A 108 5.25 -2.02 -8.00
C PHE A 108 6.17 -0.90 -7.49
N SER A 109 5.62 0.29 -7.41
CA SER A 109 6.35 1.48 -6.94
C SER A 109 5.46 2.38 -6.09
N ILE A 110 6.07 3.37 -5.45
CA ILE A 110 5.38 4.44 -4.72
C ILE A 110 6.04 5.79 -5.03
N ASN A 111 5.33 6.87 -4.74
CA ASN A 111 5.94 8.20 -4.67
C ASN A 111 6.54 8.44 -3.28
N TRP A 112 7.75 8.96 -3.24
CA TRP A 112 8.34 9.53 -2.06
C TRP A 112 8.75 10.99 -2.32
N HIS A 113 8.01 11.90 -1.71
CA HIS A 113 8.40 13.32 -1.68
C HIS A 113 9.57 13.50 -0.71
N VAL A 114 10.67 13.98 -1.25
CA VAL A 114 11.93 14.10 -0.50
C VAL A 114 11.78 14.96 0.74
N GLY A 115 12.03 14.36 1.89
CA GLY A 115 11.94 15.02 3.19
C GLY A 115 10.60 14.85 3.90
N LEU A 116 9.59 14.28 3.25
CA LEU A 116 8.32 13.97 3.92
C LEU A 116 8.35 12.58 4.55
N PRO A 117 7.82 12.43 5.78
CA PRO A 117 7.59 11.14 6.40
C PRO A 117 6.66 10.29 5.54
N THR A 118 7.04 9.06 5.24
CA THR A 118 6.32 8.24 4.25
C THR A 118 6.36 6.77 4.60
N THR A 119 5.25 6.05 4.32
CA THR A 119 5.20 4.59 4.40
C THR A 119 5.75 3.93 3.14
N PHE A 120 6.35 2.76 3.32
CA PHE A 120 6.89 1.92 2.26
C PHE A 120 6.25 0.53 2.40
N PRO A 121 5.31 0.18 1.52
CA PRO A 121 4.68 -1.13 1.53
C PRO A 121 5.68 -2.25 1.18
N PRO A 122 5.30 -3.54 1.38
CA PRO A 122 6.08 -4.65 0.88
C PRO A 122 6.16 -4.67 -0.66
N HIS A 123 7.06 -5.48 -1.20
CA HIS A 123 7.14 -5.78 -2.66
C HIS A 123 7.25 -4.56 -3.57
N LEU A 124 8.14 -3.64 -3.24
CA LEU A 124 8.49 -2.54 -4.12
C LEU A 124 9.63 -2.95 -5.06
N ASP A 125 9.49 -2.61 -6.34
CA ASP A 125 10.55 -2.68 -7.34
C ASP A 125 11.27 -1.35 -7.47
N PHE A 126 10.51 -0.26 -7.38
CA PHE A 126 11.01 1.11 -7.55
C PHE A 126 10.43 2.07 -6.53
N VAL A 127 11.10 3.22 -6.40
CA VAL A 127 10.57 4.42 -5.72
C VAL A 127 10.67 5.58 -6.68
N HIS A 128 9.55 6.26 -6.91
CA HIS A 128 9.54 7.58 -7.55
C HIS A 128 10.00 8.60 -6.50
N VAL A 129 11.23 9.05 -6.64
CA VAL A 129 11.81 10.07 -5.76
C VAL A 129 11.48 11.43 -6.34
N GLU A 130 10.58 12.14 -5.69
CA GLU A 130 10.10 13.46 -6.12
C GLU A 130 10.79 14.55 -5.31
N GLU A 131 11.55 15.39 -6.01
CA GLU A 131 12.21 16.56 -5.45
C GLU A 131 11.41 17.83 -5.76
N GLU A 132 11.71 18.93 -5.05
CA GLU A 132 11.22 20.25 -5.41
C GLU A 132 11.54 20.51 -6.90
N GLU A 133 10.59 21.10 -7.67
CA GLU A 133 10.70 21.38 -9.11
C GLU A 133 10.20 20.26 -10.06
N ASN A 134 9.34 19.35 -9.62
CA ASN A 134 8.76 18.27 -10.44
C ASN A 134 9.79 17.31 -11.08
N LEU A 135 10.98 17.23 -10.53
CA LEU A 135 11.96 16.25 -10.98
C LEU A 135 11.65 14.90 -10.33
N VAL A 136 10.99 14.04 -11.07
CA VAL A 136 10.69 12.66 -10.63
C VAL A 136 11.77 11.73 -11.14
N ASN A 137 12.43 11.03 -10.22
CA ASN A 137 13.47 10.07 -10.52
C ASN A 137 12.99 8.67 -10.12
N LEU A 138 12.95 7.72 -11.07
CA LEU A 138 12.64 6.33 -10.80
C LEU A 138 13.90 5.61 -10.30
N VAL A 139 13.92 5.24 -9.03
CA VAL A 139 15.06 4.61 -8.36
C VAL A 139 14.73 3.15 -8.04
N PRO A 140 15.57 2.17 -8.45
CA PRO A 140 15.41 0.78 -8.04
C PRO A 140 15.41 0.65 -6.51
N ILE A 141 14.51 -0.17 -5.97
CA ILE A 141 14.32 -0.32 -4.52
C ILE A 141 15.59 -0.78 -3.81
N GLN A 142 16.41 -1.65 -4.43
CA GLN A 142 17.67 -2.12 -3.85
C GLN A 142 18.67 -0.97 -3.67
N ILE A 143 18.69 -0.02 -4.61
CA ILE A 143 19.52 1.17 -4.51
C ILE A 143 18.98 2.11 -3.42
N PHE A 144 17.67 2.28 -3.36
CA PHE A 144 17.02 3.08 -2.33
C PHE A 144 17.32 2.51 -0.93
N TYR A 145 17.04 1.24 -0.69
CA TYR A 145 17.28 0.59 0.60
C TYR A 145 18.74 0.56 1.02
N LYS A 146 19.68 0.44 0.09
CA LYS A 146 21.12 0.53 0.39
C LYS A 146 21.47 1.75 1.23
N TYR A 147 20.75 2.87 1.04
CA TYR A 147 21.02 4.13 1.74
C TYR A 147 20.09 4.41 2.91
N VAL A 148 18.85 3.87 2.88
CA VAL A 148 17.81 4.27 3.83
C VAL A 148 17.38 3.16 4.78
N GLU A 149 17.61 1.89 4.49
CA GLU A 149 17.09 0.77 5.28
C GLU A 149 17.41 0.87 6.78
N LYS A 150 18.63 1.31 7.13
CA LYS A 150 19.09 1.45 8.53
C LYS A 150 18.42 2.60 9.29
N ILE A 151 17.74 3.50 8.60
CA ILE A 151 17.06 4.65 9.20
C ILE A 151 15.55 4.54 9.07
N MET A 152 15.04 3.44 8.51
CA MET A 152 13.63 3.12 8.46
C MET A 152 13.17 2.43 9.74
N TYR A 153 11.91 2.63 10.05
CA TYR A 153 11.19 1.92 11.11
C TYR A 153 10.24 0.90 10.49
N GLU A 154 9.81 -0.04 11.29
CA GLU A 154 8.83 -1.05 10.89
C GLU A 154 7.58 -0.91 11.75
N ILE A 155 6.40 -0.95 11.13
CA ILE A 155 5.13 -1.00 11.85
C ILE A 155 4.98 -2.41 12.43
N LYS A 156 4.88 -2.49 13.77
CA LYS A 156 4.82 -3.75 14.52
C LYS A 156 3.40 -4.11 14.97
N ASP A 157 2.41 -3.71 14.22
CA ASP A 157 1.03 -4.08 14.53
C ASP A 157 0.71 -5.42 13.87
N GLY A 158 0.56 -6.47 14.69
CA GLY A 158 0.26 -7.82 14.22
C GLY A 158 -1.12 -7.97 13.57
N SER A 159 -2.02 -7.00 13.77
CA SER A 159 -3.35 -7.00 13.13
C SER A 159 -3.29 -6.68 11.64
N ILE A 160 -2.21 -6.02 11.18
CA ILE A 160 -2.04 -5.61 9.79
C ILE A 160 -1.76 -6.80 8.86
N GLY A 161 -1.08 -7.84 9.36
CA GLY A 161 -0.80 -9.07 8.60
C GLY A 161 0.26 -8.94 7.50
N ILE A 162 0.75 -7.72 7.21
CA ILE A 162 1.80 -7.43 6.23
C ILE A 162 2.90 -6.56 6.85
N LYS A 163 4.08 -6.63 6.26
CA LYS A 163 5.24 -5.88 6.74
C LYS A 163 5.32 -4.51 6.08
N ILE A 164 5.07 -3.45 6.85
CA ILE A 164 5.17 -2.07 6.38
C ILE A 164 6.33 -1.37 7.05
N ARG A 165 7.17 -0.70 6.25
CA ARG A 165 8.25 0.15 6.74
C ARG A 165 7.85 1.61 6.59
N TYR A 166 8.51 2.51 7.34
CA TYR A 166 8.30 3.95 7.17
C TYR A 166 9.55 4.76 7.51
N LEU A 167 9.62 5.94 6.93
CA LEU A 167 10.53 7.00 7.34
C LEU A 167 9.71 8.01 8.13
N ASN A 168 10.08 8.26 9.39
CA ASN A 168 9.57 9.40 10.12
C ASN A 168 10.26 10.70 9.65
N GLU A 169 9.89 11.85 10.19
CA GLU A 169 10.46 13.14 9.81
C GLU A 169 12.00 13.16 9.84
N ASN A 170 12.60 12.70 10.93
CA ASN A 170 14.06 12.65 11.07
C ASN A 170 14.70 11.66 10.07
N GLY A 171 14.07 10.51 9.83
CA GLY A 171 14.49 9.53 8.82
C GLY A 171 14.48 10.14 7.42
N SER A 172 13.40 10.81 7.06
CA SER A 172 13.24 11.47 5.75
C SER A 172 14.25 12.58 5.51
N LEU A 173 14.52 13.42 6.52
CA LEU A 173 15.55 14.45 6.45
C LEU A 173 16.96 13.85 6.32
N LYS A 174 17.23 12.70 6.95
CA LYS A 174 18.50 11.97 6.76
C LYS A 174 18.58 11.36 5.37
N ALA A 175 17.50 10.78 4.87
CA ALA A 175 17.42 10.18 3.53
C ALA A 175 17.69 11.21 2.42
N LYS A 176 17.21 12.44 2.57
CA LYS A 176 17.48 13.57 1.65
C LYS A 176 18.97 13.73 1.33
N LYS A 177 19.87 13.46 2.28
CA LYS A 177 21.32 13.57 2.06
C LYS A 177 21.89 12.58 1.06
N PHE A 178 21.16 11.49 0.78
CA PHE A 178 21.61 10.44 -0.13
C PHE A 178 21.08 10.60 -1.56
N ILE A 179 20.18 11.55 -1.83
CA ILE A 179 19.54 11.75 -3.14
C ILE A 179 20.57 11.84 -4.28
N LYS A 180 21.61 12.66 -4.11
CA LYS A 180 22.67 12.81 -5.13
C LYS A 180 23.38 11.49 -5.48
N LYS A 181 23.41 10.53 -4.54
CA LYS A 181 23.97 9.20 -4.77
C LYS A 181 22.98 8.30 -5.49
N MET A 182 21.69 8.38 -5.15
CA MET A 182 20.62 7.63 -5.79
C MET A 182 20.43 8.05 -7.25
N ARG A 183 20.55 9.33 -7.57
CA ARG A 183 20.45 9.87 -8.95
C ARG A 183 21.38 9.21 -9.96
N LYS A 184 22.48 8.61 -9.52
CA LYS A 184 23.40 7.89 -10.43
C LYS A 184 22.83 6.58 -10.97
N SER A 185 21.73 6.10 -10.41
CA SER A 185 21.09 4.82 -10.74
C SER A 185 19.63 5.00 -11.16
N VAL A 186 19.26 6.20 -11.62
CA VAL A 186 17.90 6.50 -12.08
C VAL A 186 17.60 5.79 -13.37
N LEU A 187 16.40 5.24 -13.46
CA LEU A 187 15.85 4.64 -14.68
C LEU A 187 14.98 5.64 -15.43
N SER A 188 14.88 5.44 -16.74
CA SER A 188 13.96 6.23 -17.58
C SER A 188 12.52 5.80 -17.32
N THR A 189 11.64 6.74 -17.02
CA THR A 189 10.21 6.49 -16.85
C THR A 189 9.49 6.25 -18.19
N TYR A 190 10.10 6.61 -19.33
CA TYR A 190 9.49 6.45 -20.67
C TYR A 190 9.28 5.00 -21.10
N ASN A 191 9.89 4.04 -20.39
CA ASN A 191 9.78 2.62 -20.72
C ASN A 191 8.57 1.95 -20.04
N TYR A 192 7.81 2.68 -19.25
CA TYR A 192 6.74 2.13 -18.44
C TYR A 192 5.42 2.86 -18.68
N GLU A 193 4.34 2.10 -18.68
CA GLU A 193 2.97 2.58 -18.64
C GLU A 193 2.45 2.48 -17.21
N VAL A 194 1.74 3.49 -16.72
CA VAL A 194 1.06 3.42 -15.41
C VAL A 194 -0.30 2.76 -15.62
N ILE A 195 -0.55 1.69 -14.90
CA ILE A 195 -1.83 0.98 -14.88
C ILE A 195 -2.46 1.02 -13.48
N LYS A 196 -3.76 0.74 -13.41
CA LYS A 196 -4.49 0.68 -12.12
C LYS A 196 -4.42 -0.73 -11.56
N ILE A 197 -4.56 -0.84 -10.24
CA ILE A 197 -4.66 -2.15 -9.58
C ILE A 197 -5.85 -2.97 -10.11
N THR A 198 -6.93 -2.30 -10.49
CA THR A 198 -8.10 -2.94 -11.11
C THR A 198 -7.83 -3.52 -12.49
N ASP A 199 -6.77 -3.06 -13.16
CA ASP A 199 -6.40 -3.56 -14.49
C ASP A 199 -5.59 -4.87 -14.41
N LEU A 200 -5.13 -5.25 -13.19
CA LEU A 200 -4.45 -6.51 -12.94
C LEU A 200 -5.40 -7.71 -12.96
N ILE A 201 -6.69 -7.48 -12.81
CA ILE A 201 -7.72 -8.49 -12.70
C ILE A 201 -8.71 -8.31 -13.86
N GLU A 202 -9.03 -9.38 -14.55
CA GLU A 202 -10.10 -9.38 -15.57
C GLU A 202 -11.46 -9.23 -14.90
N LYS A 203 -12.35 -8.47 -15.55
CA LYS A 203 -13.73 -8.27 -15.08
C LYS A 203 -14.60 -9.46 -15.47
#